data_38069ca2d7a13ce6c5559e04befab357
#
_entry.id   38069ca2d7a13ce6c5559e04befab357
#
_cell.length_a   1.000
_cell.length_b   1.000
_cell.length_c   1.000
_cell.angle_alpha   90.00
_cell.angle_beta   90.00
_cell.angle_gamma   90.00
#
_symmetry.space_group_name_H-M   'P 1'
#
loop_
_entity.id
_entity.type
_entity.pdbx_description
1 polymer ?
#
loop_
_entity_poly.entity_id
_entity_poly.type
_entity_poly.pdbx_seq_one_letter_code
_entity_poly.pdbx_strand_id
1 'polypeptide(L)'
;MSEAARELPYTLEDWIELEKSAHMRHEFEDGVFRAMSGGTDMHNLVSGNIYEALKPLAKPRGCRRFINDMKTLANGKGYYPDVMVSCAPRGPNPYIEYNPCLLVEVISPTSINRDLIEKRDNYLLMPTLEQYVMVYPNKIRVEVYQRQVGYWQFLQFQALEDRLEITCLQDSITLEQIYEDVILEPETQESPQD
;
A
#
# COMPACT_ATOMS: atom_id res chain seq x y z
N MET A 1 -27.76 -19.61 -20.75
CA MET A 1 -27.49 -20.61 -19.68
C MET A 1 -27.11 -19.79 -18.44
N SER A 2 -27.90 -19.90 -17.39
CA SER A 2 -27.66 -19.18 -16.12
C SER A 2 -26.40 -19.78 -15.47
N GLU A 3 -25.34 -19.00 -15.34
CA GLU A 3 -24.18 -19.36 -14.54
C GLU A 3 -24.66 -19.47 -13.08
N ALA A 4 -24.68 -20.67 -12.54
CA ALA A 4 -25.06 -20.87 -11.15
C ALA A 4 -24.10 -20.08 -10.27
N ALA A 5 -24.63 -19.20 -9.44
CA ALA A 5 -23.83 -18.46 -8.46
C ALA A 5 -23.06 -19.48 -7.60
N ARG A 6 -21.72 -19.42 -7.65
CA ARG A 6 -20.87 -20.28 -6.86
C ARG A 6 -21.07 -19.96 -5.38
N GLU A 7 -21.25 -20.96 -4.54
CA GLU A 7 -21.41 -20.78 -3.10
C GLU A 7 -20.07 -20.32 -2.46
N LEU A 8 -20.16 -19.37 -1.55
CA LEU A 8 -19.04 -18.94 -0.70
C LEU A 8 -18.61 -20.08 0.24
N PRO A 9 -17.32 -20.12 0.67
CA PRO A 9 -16.25 -19.16 0.42
C PRO A 9 -15.50 -19.42 -0.89
N TYR A 10 -15.06 -18.33 -1.55
CA TYR A 10 -14.15 -18.43 -2.68
C TYR A 10 -12.74 -18.79 -2.22
N THR A 11 -11.91 -19.29 -3.15
CA THR A 11 -10.50 -19.58 -2.91
C THR A 11 -9.61 -18.45 -3.46
N LEU A 12 -8.33 -18.45 -3.07
CA LEU A 12 -7.33 -17.54 -3.62
C LEU A 12 -7.15 -17.77 -5.14
N GLU A 13 -7.23 -19.00 -5.59
CA GLU A 13 -7.16 -19.37 -7.01
C GLU A 13 -8.34 -18.80 -7.78
N ASP A 14 -9.54 -18.80 -7.21
CA ASP A 14 -10.72 -18.20 -7.80
C ASP A 14 -10.53 -16.68 -7.99
N TRP A 15 -9.92 -16.00 -7.00
CA TRP A 15 -9.58 -14.59 -7.09
C TRP A 15 -8.55 -14.32 -8.19
N ILE A 16 -7.48 -15.09 -8.24
CA ILE A 16 -6.43 -14.95 -9.28
C ILE A 16 -7.03 -15.12 -10.67
N GLU A 17 -7.95 -16.07 -10.83
CA GLU A 17 -8.61 -16.30 -12.12
C GLU A 17 -9.58 -15.17 -12.49
N LEU A 18 -10.43 -14.75 -11.53
CA LEU A 18 -11.34 -13.61 -11.73
C LEU A 18 -10.60 -12.36 -12.18
N GLU A 19 -9.50 -12.02 -11.50
CA GLU A 19 -8.73 -10.80 -11.75
C GLU A 19 -8.00 -10.76 -13.09
N LYS A 20 -7.99 -11.85 -13.87
CA LYS A 20 -7.45 -11.84 -15.24
C LYS A 20 -8.33 -11.07 -16.23
N SER A 21 -9.63 -11.06 -16.00
CA SER A 21 -10.63 -10.49 -16.92
C SER A 21 -11.59 -9.51 -16.25
N ALA A 22 -11.44 -9.25 -14.95
CA ALA A 22 -12.31 -8.34 -14.22
C ALA A 22 -12.17 -6.90 -14.73
N HIS A 23 -13.30 -6.23 -14.95
CA HIS A 23 -13.36 -4.81 -15.31
C HIS A 23 -13.06 -3.89 -14.12
N MET A 24 -13.18 -4.42 -12.91
CA MET A 24 -12.94 -3.75 -11.64
C MET A 24 -12.03 -4.61 -10.78
N ARG A 25 -11.11 -4.02 -10.05
CA ARG A 25 -10.22 -4.73 -9.14
C ARG A 25 -10.95 -5.13 -7.86
N HIS A 26 -10.62 -6.32 -7.36
CA HIS A 26 -11.14 -6.83 -6.10
C HIS A 26 -9.97 -7.29 -5.23
N GLU A 27 -10.00 -6.93 -3.98
CA GLU A 27 -9.18 -7.57 -2.97
C GLU A 27 -9.86 -8.85 -2.49
N PHE A 28 -9.05 -9.80 -2.02
CA PHE A 28 -9.54 -11.10 -1.54
C PHE A 28 -9.22 -11.28 -0.06
N GLU A 29 -10.25 -11.50 0.74
CA GLU A 29 -10.11 -11.78 2.17
C GLU A 29 -11.12 -12.81 2.63
N ASP A 30 -10.62 -13.87 3.27
CA ASP A 30 -11.43 -14.90 3.95
C ASP A 30 -12.59 -15.44 3.08
N GLY A 31 -12.31 -15.68 1.79
CA GLY A 31 -13.28 -16.22 0.84
C GLY A 31 -14.23 -15.18 0.22
N VAL A 32 -13.97 -13.89 0.42
CA VAL A 32 -14.81 -12.79 -0.08
C VAL A 32 -14.01 -11.90 -1.03
N PHE A 33 -14.63 -11.52 -2.15
CA PHE A 33 -14.12 -10.51 -3.07
C PHE A 33 -14.66 -9.14 -2.67
N ARG A 34 -13.75 -8.18 -2.47
CA ARG A 34 -14.09 -6.81 -2.13
C ARG A 34 -13.72 -5.89 -3.29
N ALA A 35 -14.71 -5.29 -3.93
CA ALA A 35 -14.48 -4.34 -5.01
C ALA A 35 -13.71 -3.11 -4.50
N MET A 36 -12.71 -2.69 -5.26
CA MET A 36 -11.96 -1.47 -4.99
C MET A 36 -12.67 -0.28 -5.60
N SER A 37 -12.79 0.82 -4.84
CA SER A 37 -13.24 2.11 -5.37
C SER A 37 -12.06 2.85 -6.01
N GLY A 38 -12.35 3.77 -6.95
CA GLY A 38 -11.33 4.69 -7.46
C GLY A 38 -10.82 5.64 -6.37
N GLY A 39 -9.57 6.06 -6.49
CA GLY A 39 -8.97 7.07 -5.62
C GLY A 39 -9.33 8.50 -6.04
N THR A 40 -9.14 9.46 -5.13
CA THR A 40 -9.21 10.90 -5.44
C THR A 40 -7.97 11.36 -6.23
N ASP A 41 -7.99 12.58 -6.75
CA ASP A 41 -6.84 13.22 -7.37
C ASP A 41 -5.64 13.31 -6.40
N MET A 42 -5.88 13.73 -5.16
CA MET A 42 -4.84 13.79 -4.12
C MET A 42 -4.24 12.40 -3.81
N HIS A 43 -5.08 11.36 -3.73
CA HIS A 43 -4.61 10.00 -3.56
C HIS A 43 -3.70 9.56 -4.72
N ASN A 44 -4.10 9.86 -5.95
CA ASN A 44 -3.33 9.53 -7.15
C ASN A 44 -2.01 10.30 -7.20
N LEU A 45 -2.04 11.61 -6.89
CA LEU A 45 -0.86 12.47 -6.88
C LEU A 45 0.17 12.00 -5.84
N VAL A 46 -0.25 11.76 -4.61
CA VAL A 46 0.63 11.24 -3.54
C VAL A 46 1.23 9.88 -3.91
N SER A 47 0.43 8.96 -4.46
CA SER A 47 0.93 7.65 -4.91
C SER A 47 1.98 7.81 -6.02
N GLY A 48 1.74 8.71 -6.97
CA GLY A 48 2.64 9.06 -8.07
C GLY A 48 3.96 9.65 -7.57
N ASN A 49 3.89 10.63 -6.65
CA ASN A 49 5.05 11.28 -6.06
C ASN A 49 5.96 10.28 -5.33
N ILE A 50 5.37 9.42 -4.52
CA ILE A 50 6.12 8.34 -3.83
C ILE A 50 6.80 7.43 -4.84
N TYR A 51 6.06 6.97 -5.87
CA TYR A 51 6.61 6.11 -6.91
C TYR A 51 7.77 6.75 -7.65
N GLU A 52 7.69 8.06 -7.95
CA GLU A 52 8.76 8.80 -8.65
C GLU A 52 9.96 9.03 -7.72
N ALA A 53 9.74 9.43 -6.47
CA ALA A 53 10.80 9.62 -5.47
C ALA A 53 11.60 8.34 -5.21
N LEU A 54 10.96 7.18 -5.25
CA LEU A 54 11.63 5.88 -5.09
C LEU A 54 12.45 5.46 -6.32
N LYS A 55 12.28 6.08 -7.49
CA LYS A 55 12.95 5.66 -8.74
C LYS A 55 14.47 5.76 -8.69
N PRO A 56 15.08 6.89 -8.32
CA PRO A 56 16.52 7.02 -8.23
C PRO A 56 17.14 6.07 -7.21
N LEU A 57 16.39 5.68 -6.17
CA LEU A 57 16.85 4.82 -5.09
C LEU A 57 16.81 3.33 -5.47
N ALA A 58 15.73 2.89 -6.11
CA ALA A 58 15.50 1.48 -6.44
C ALA A 58 16.33 1.03 -7.66
N LYS A 59 16.46 1.89 -8.69
CA LYS A 59 17.11 1.53 -9.96
C LYS A 59 18.57 1.07 -9.79
N PRO A 60 19.45 1.77 -9.05
CA PRO A 60 20.83 1.34 -8.86
C PRO A 60 20.97 0.01 -8.12
N ARG A 61 19.96 -0.35 -7.32
CA ARG A 61 19.93 -1.58 -6.50
C ARG A 61 19.27 -2.76 -7.23
N GLY A 62 18.83 -2.56 -8.48
CA GLY A 62 18.11 -3.59 -9.24
C GLY A 62 16.73 -3.94 -8.66
N CYS A 63 16.20 -3.11 -7.74
CA CYS A 63 14.88 -3.30 -7.16
C CYS A 63 13.78 -2.82 -8.12
N ARG A 64 12.65 -3.53 -8.10
CA ARG A 64 11.46 -3.18 -8.88
C ARG A 64 10.52 -2.34 -8.02
N ARG A 65 9.85 -1.42 -8.66
CA ARG A 65 8.79 -0.59 -8.07
C ARG A 65 7.50 -0.82 -8.84
N PHE A 66 6.41 -0.82 -8.14
CA PHE A 66 5.08 -0.97 -8.70
C PHE A 66 4.17 0.11 -8.14
N ILE A 67 3.24 0.57 -8.95
CA ILE A 67 2.20 1.51 -8.57
C ILE A 67 0.86 0.95 -9.03
N ASN A 68 -0.14 0.93 -8.15
CA ASN A 68 -1.47 0.37 -8.41
C ASN A 68 -1.39 -1.06 -9.00
N ASP A 69 -2.41 -1.59 -9.54
CA ASP A 69 -2.61 -2.84 -10.33
C ASP A 69 -1.71 -4.07 -10.07
N MET A 70 -0.60 -3.96 -9.34
CA MET A 70 0.23 -5.11 -8.99
C MET A 70 -0.26 -5.76 -7.70
N LYS A 71 -0.61 -7.03 -7.81
CA LYS A 71 -1.07 -7.84 -6.68
C LYS A 71 0.05 -8.22 -5.75
N THR A 72 -0.25 -8.35 -4.47
CA THR A 72 0.57 -9.08 -3.49
C THR A 72 -0.27 -10.01 -2.65
N LEU A 73 0.37 -11.02 -2.05
CA LEU A 73 -0.28 -12.00 -1.19
C LEU A 73 0.27 -11.86 0.24
N ALA A 74 -0.63 -11.67 1.19
CA ALA A 74 -0.28 -11.60 2.60
C ALA A 74 -1.21 -12.49 3.42
N ASN A 75 -0.66 -13.42 4.16
CA ASN A 75 -1.43 -14.31 5.06
C ASN A 75 -2.61 -15.02 4.36
N GLY A 76 -2.41 -15.51 3.13
CA GLY A 76 -3.45 -16.17 2.34
C GLY A 76 -4.51 -15.25 1.74
N LYS A 77 -4.35 -13.94 1.86
CA LYS A 77 -5.21 -12.90 1.31
C LYS A 77 -4.55 -12.19 0.13
N GLY A 78 -5.35 -11.57 -0.73
CA GLY A 78 -4.89 -10.90 -1.94
C GLY A 78 -5.18 -9.40 -1.90
N TYR A 79 -4.17 -8.57 -2.14
CA TYR A 79 -4.23 -7.12 -2.03
C TYR A 79 -3.61 -6.41 -3.22
N TYR A 80 -3.93 -5.12 -3.37
CA TYR A 80 -3.36 -4.17 -4.30
C TYR A 80 -2.82 -2.95 -3.56
N PRO A 81 -1.59 -2.98 -3.04
CA PRO A 81 -0.98 -1.81 -2.43
C PRO A 81 -0.82 -0.66 -3.43
N ASP A 82 -0.98 0.58 -2.99
CA ASP A 82 -0.83 1.74 -3.86
C ASP A 82 0.57 1.87 -4.43
N VAL A 83 1.60 1.66 -3.60
CA VAL A 83 2.99 1.57 -4.07
C VAL A 83 3.69 0.40 -3.38
N MET A 84 4.53 -0.32 -4.11
CA MET A 84 5.37 -1.35 -3.53
C MET A 84 6.76 -1.40 -4.15
N VAL A 85 7.74 -1.85 -3.35
CA VAL A 85 9.10 -2.13 -3.80
C VAL A 85 9.45 -3.59 -3.51
N SER A 86 10.13 -4.22 -4.46
CA SER A 86 10.69 -5.56 -4.28
C SER A 86 12.12 -5.63 -4.82
N CYS A 87 13.03 -6.10 -4.00
CA CYS A 87 14.42 -6.40 -4.36
C CYS A 87 14.65 -7.90 -4.57
N ALA A 88 13.62 -8.72 -4.36
CA ALA A 88 13.67 -10.17 -4.54
C ALA A 88 13.61 -10.58 -6.02
N PRO A 89 14.00 -11.80 -6.40
CA PRO A 89 13.76 -12.36 -7.72
C PRO A 89 12.26 -12.38 -8.06
N ARG A 90 11.95 -12.38 -9.36
CA ARG A 90 10.56 -12.50 -9.83
C ARG A 90 9.96 -13.83 -9.44
N GLY A 91 8.71 -13.80 -8.97
CA GLY A 91 7.93 -15.00 -8.71
C GLY A 91 7.40 -15.68 -10.00
N PRO A 92 6.73 -16.83 -9.84
CA PRO A 92 6.24 -17.65 -10.97
C PRO A 92 5.08 -16.99 -11.73
N ASN A 93 4.28 -16.16 -11.09
CA ASN A 93 3.16 -15.46 -11.71
C ASN A 93 3.52 -13.99 -11.95
N PRO A 94 3.55 -13.49 -13.19
CA PRO A 94 3.95 -12.11 -13.51
C PRO A 94 2.97 -11.04 -13.00
N TYR A 95 1.77 -11.44 -12.58
CA TYR A 95 0.73 -10.54 -12.05
C TYR A 95 0.76 -10.41 -10.53
N ILE A 96 1.69 -11.10 -9.85
CA ILE A 96 1.78 -11.11 -8.39
C ILE A 96 3.23 -10.86 -7.97
N GLU A 97 3.46 -9.88 -7.11
CA GLU A 97 4.72 -9.73 -6.41
C GLU A 97 4.62 -10.43 -5.04
N TYR A 98 5.41 -11.49 -4.87
CA TYR A 98 5.33 -12.35 -3.69
C TYR A 98 6.17 -11.88 -2.51
N ASN A 99 7.22 -11.10 -2.80
CA ASN A 99 8.26 -10.77 -1.82
C ASN A 99 8.57 -9.26 -1.80
N PRO A 100 7.57 -8.40 -1.58
CA PRO A 100 7.84 -6.98 -1.41
C PRO A 100 8.63 -6.74 -0.12
N CYS A 101 9.51 -5.75 -0.14
CA CYS A 101 10.22 -5.26 1.04
C CYS A 101 9.62 -3.96 1.59
N LEU A 102 8.90 -3.22 0.76
CA LEU A 102 8.15 -2.01 1.13
C LEU A 102 6.74 -2.10 0.55
N LEU A 103 5.76 -1.83 1.38
CA LEU A 103 4.38 -1.58 0.98
C LEU A 103 3.95 -0.20 1.43
N VAL A 104 3.23 0.51 0.58
CA VAL A 104 2.66 1.84 0.88
C VAL A 104 1.17 1.83 0.56
N GLU A 105 0.36 2.31 1.49
CA GLU A 105 -1.06 2.61 1.30
C GLU A 105 -1.29 4.11 1.48
N VAL A 106 -1.98 4.73 0.54
CA VAL A 106 -2.44 6.11 0.64
C VAL A 106 -3.85 6.09 1.21
N ILE A 107 -4.00 6.53 2.44
CA ILE A 107 -5.20 6.31 3.23
C ILE A 107 -6.36 7.17 2.75
N SER A 108 -7.45 6.54 2.34
CA SER A 108 -8.71 7.23 2.01
C SER A 108 -9.67 7.24 3.21
N PRO A 109 -10.59 8.21 3.30
CA PRO A 109 -11.60 8.22 4.35
C PRO A 109 -12.48 6.95 4.39
N THR A 110 -12.66 6.30 3.25
CA THR A 110 -13.49 5.09 3.10
C THR A 110 -12.76 3.81 3.48
N SER A 111 -11.44 3.78 3.38
CA SER A 111 -10.62 2.59 3.68
C SER A 111 -9.92 2.64 5.03
N ILE A 112 -9.99 3.78 5.73
CA ILE A 112 -9.16 4.07 6.92
C ILE A 112 -9.15 2.95 7.96
N ASN A 113 -10.30 2.43 8.37
CA ASN A 113 -10.35 1.38 9.41
C ASN A 113 -9.76 0.07 8.92
N ARG A 114 -9.98 -0.27 7.66
CA ARG A 114 -9.51 -1.50 7.05
C ARG A 114 -8.00 -1.46 6.82
N ASP A 115 -7.49 -0.38 6.24
CA ASP A 115 -6.05 -0.23 5.98
C ASP A 115 -5.24 -0.14 7.26
N LEU A 116 -5.78 0.55 8.28
CA LEU A 116 -5.11 0.72 9.57
C LEU A 116 -5.07 -0.56 10.43
N ILE A 117 -6.01 -1.49 10.25
CA ILE A 117 -6.13 -2.67 11.13
C ILE A 117 -5.96 -3.96 10.33
N GLU A 118 -6.89 -4.27 9.41
CA GLU A 118 -6.94 -5.57 8.76
C GLU A 118 -5.76 -5.80 7.81
N LYS A 119 -5.48 -4.88 6.91
CA LYS A 119 -4.35 -4.99 5.97
C LYS A 119 -3.02 -4.95 6.70
N ARG A 120 -2.86 -4.00 7.64
CA ARG A 120 -1.65 -3.90 8.46
C ARG A 120 -1.30 -5.24 9.09
N ASP A 121 -2.24 -5.87 9.79
CA ASP A 121 -1.98 -7.10 10.53
C ASP A 121 -1.55 -8.23 9.58
N ASN A 122 -2.14 -8.32 8.38
CA ASN A 122 -1.75 -9.29 7.38
C ASN A 122 -0.38 -8.96 6.75
N TYR A 123 -0.10 -7.69 6.44
CA TYR A 123 1.18 -7.26 5.87
C TYR A 123 2.34 -7.48 6.83
N LEU A 124 2.17 -7.19 8.12
CA LEU A 124 3.23 -7.38 9.12
C LEU A 124 3.62 -8.85 9.30
N LEU A 125 2.80 -9.82 8.87
CA LEU A 125 3.14 -11.25 8.85
C LEU A 125 4.01 -11.66 7.65
N MET A 126 4.18 -10.81 6.63
CA MET A 126 4.98 -11.14 5.45
C MET A 126 6.47 -11.22 5.82
N PRO A 127 7.17 -12.35 5.57
CA PRO A 127 8.56 -12.50 6.02
C PRO A 127 9.55 -11.51 5.38
N THR A 128 9.28 -11.10 4.14
CA THR A 128 10.16 -10.24 3.35
C THR A 128 9.91 -8.75 3.55
N LEU A 129 8.78 -8.40 4.16
CA LEU A 129 8.43 -7.00 4.39
C LEU A 129 9.32 -6.39 5.46
N GLU A 130 9.98 -5.30 5.13
CA GLU A 130 10.80 -4.51 6.05
C GLU A 130 10.05 -3.27 6.55
N GLN A 131 9.19 -2.70 5.71
CA GLN A 131 8.40 -1.51 6.06
C GLN A 131 6.99 -1.57 5.47
N TYR A 132 6.02 -1.17 6.28
CA TYR A 132 4.67 -0.80 5.85
C TYR A 132 4.43 0.67 6.16
N VAL A 133 4.07 1.44 5.14
CA VAL A 133 3.93 2.90 5.21
C VAL A 133 2.50 3.28 4.89
N MET A 134 1.91 4.12 5.72
CA MET A 134 0.59 4.71 5.53
C MET A 134 0.73 6.21 5.36
N VAL A 135 0.21 6.75 4.26
CA VAL A 135 0.31 8.17 3.92
C VAL A 135 -1.08 8.78 3.88
N TYR A 136 -1.29 9.88 4.59
CA TYR A 136 -2.56 10.59 4.63
C TYR A 136 -2.54 11.71 3.58
N PRO A 137 -3.34 11.65 2.51
CA PRO A 137 -3.23 12.59 1.40
C PRO A 137 -3.77 13.99 1.71
N ASN A 138 -4.57 14.14 2.77
CA ASN A 138 -5.21 15.41 3.15
C ASN A 138 -4.50 16.18 4.26
N LYS A 139 -3.40 15.66 4.79
CA LYS A 139 -2.58 16.30 5.82
C LYS A 139 -1.17 15.73 5.80
N ILE A 140 -0.18 16.53 6.23
CA ILE A 140 1.20 16.06 6.38
C ILE A 140 1.25 15.07 7.53
N ARG A 141 1.10 13.78 7.19
CA ARG A 141 1.20 12.67 8.13
C ARG A 141 1.59 11.40 7.40
N VAL A 142 2.70 10.82 7.82
CA VAL A 142 3.17 9.51 7.38
C VAL A 142 3.39 8.63 8.59
N GLU A 143 2.80 7.45 8.59
CA GLU A 143 2.95 6.44 9.64
C GLU A 143 3.68 5.23 9.07
N VAL A 144 4.60 4.69 9.85
CA VAL A 144 5.49 3.61 9.40
C VAL A 144 5.54 2.52 10.45
N TYR A 145 5.31 1.29 10.02
CA TYR A 145 5.75 0.11 10.74
C TYR A 145 7.05 -0.38 10.12
N GLN A 146 8.14 -0.29 10.87
CA GLN A 146 9.47 -0.72 10.45
C GLN A 146 9.89 -1.96 11.20
N ARG A 147 10.30 -3.00 10.46
CA ARG A 147 10.73 -4.27 11.05
C ARG A 147 12.07 -4.09 11.79
N GLN A 148 12.10 -4.58 13.01
CA GLN A 148 13.28 -4.71 13.83
C GLN A 148 13.50 -6.18 14.20
N VAL A 149 14.59 -6.49 14.90
CA VAL A 149 14.84 -7.84 15.38
C VAL A 149 13.81 -8.20 16.46
N GLY A 150 12.85 -9.03 16.10
CA GLY A 150 11.83 -9.55 17.03
C GLY A 150 10.60 -8.67 17.26
N TYR A 151 10.52 -7.46 16.68
CA TYR A 151 9.35 -6.59 16.81
C TYR A 151 9.18 -5.63 15.62
N TRP A 152 8.04 -4.93 15.59
CA TRP A 152 7.80 -3.82 14.67
C TRP A 152 7.84 -2.50 15.42
N GLN A 153 8.69 -1.58 14.97
CA GLN A 153 8.73 -0.22 15.49
C GLN A 153 7.70 0.63 14.75
N PHE A 154 6.92 1.40 15.50
CA PHE A 154 6.02 2.41 14.92
C PHE A 154 6.69 3.78 14.94
N LEU A 155 6.66 4.47 13.80
CA LEU A 155 7.20 5.82 13.62
C LEU A 155 6.11 6.70 12.99
N GLN A 156 6.15 8.00 13.27
CA GLN A 156 5.24 8.99 12.69
C GLN A 156 6.03 10.24 12.31
N PHE A 157 5.73 10.79 11.12
CA PHE A 157 6.34 11.99 10.54
C PHE A 157 5.24 13.00 10.21
N GLN A 158 5.49 14.31 10.45
CA GLN A 158 4.49 15.36 10.31
C GLN A 158 5.05 16.68 9.80
N ALA A 159 6.34 16.78 9.50
CA ALA A 159 6.97 17.95 8.92
C ALA A 159 7.45 17.67 7.49
N LEU A 160 7.33 18.62 6.57
CA LEU A 160 7.75 18.45 5.17
C LEU A 160 9.24 18.13 5.03
N GLU A 161 10.06 18.68 5.92
CA GLU A 161 11.51 18.41 6.00
C GLU A 161 11.87 17.05 6.58
N ASP A 162 10.92 16.34 7.20
CA ASP A 162 11.15 14.99 7.71
C ASP A 162 11.60 14.05 6.59
N ARG A 163 12.48 13.13 6.95
CA ARG A 163 13.01 12.13 6.03
C ARG A 163 12.50 10.74 6.40
N LEU A 164 11.79 10.14 5.45
CA LEU A 164 11.37 8.76 5.53
C LEU A 164 12.50 7.86 5.00
N GLU A 165 13.19 7.15 5.87
CA GLU A 165 14.15 6.15 5.47
C GLU A 165 13.44 4.95 4.83
N ILE A 166 13.98 4.49 3.70
CA ILE A 166 13.51 3.30 2.98
C ILE A 166 14.54 2.18 3.21
N THR A 167 14.26 1.34 4.20
CA THR A 167 15.21 0.36 4.74
C THR A 167 15.80 -0.54 3.65
N CYS A 168 14.98 -1.16 2.82
CA CYS A 168 15.45 -2.07 1.77
C CYS A 168 16.22 -1.36 0.64
N LEU A 169 16.10 -0.05 0.53
CA LEU A 169 16.85 0.77 -0.42
C LEU A 169 18.04 1.49 0.22
N GLN A 170 18.19 1.43 1.55
CA GLN A 170 19.28 2.09 2.30
C GLN A 170 19.45 3.56 1.92
N ASP A 171 18.34 4.27 1.80
CA ASP A 171 18.27 5.67 1.39
C ASP A 171 16.95 6.26 1.89
N SER A 172 16.67 7.54 1.65
CA SER A 172 15.48 8.20 2.17
C SER A 172 14.83 9.12 1.15
N ILE A 173 13.53 9.35 1.31
CA ILE A 173 12.76 10.39 0.63
C ILE A 173 12.27 11.41 1.66
N THR A 174 12.04 12.66 1.26
CA THR A 174 11.46 13.69 2.14
C THR A 174 9.94 13.68 2.05
N LEU A 175 9.25 14.17 3.09
CA LEU A 175 7.81 14.36 3.01
C LEU A 175 7.47 15.46 1.98
N GLU A 176 8.35 16.45 1.77
CA GLU A 176 8.20 17.42 0.68
C GLU A 176 8.06 16.76 -0.70
N GLN A 177 8.85 15.70 -0.97
CA GLN A 177 8.71 14.92 -2.20
C GLN A 177 7.40 14.13 -2.26
N ILE A 178 6.90 13.63 -1.12
CA ILE A 178 5.62 12.89 -1.04
C ILE A 178 4.44 13.81 -1.31
N TYR A 179 4.48 15.04 -0.78
CA TYR A 179 3.38 16.01 -0.84
C TYR A 179 3.59 17.10 -1.91
N GLU A 180 4.50 16.90 -2.86
CA GLU A 180 4.71 17.83 -3.97
C GLU A 180 3.40 18.06 -4.73
N ASP A 181 3.03 19.34 -4.95
CA ASP A 181 1.80 19.78 -5.62
C ASP A 181 0.48 19.33 -4.94
N VAL A 182 0.52 18.77 -3.75
CA VAL A 182 -0.68 18.40 -2.99
C VAL A 182 -1.25 19.63 -2.30
N ILE A 183 -2.50 19.96 -2.59
CA ILE A 183 -3.22 21.05 -1.92
C ILE A 183 -3.79 20.51 -0.60
N LEU A 184 -3.10 20.86 0.49
CA LEU A 184 -3.56 20.50 1.84
C LEU A 184 -4.62 21.50 2.29
N GLU A 185 -5.77 20.99 2.76
CA GLU A 185 -6.77 21.83 3.40
C GLU A 185 -6.23 22.37 4.74
N PRO A 186 -6.46 23.65 5.08
CA PRO A 186 -6.08 24.15 6.39
C PRO A 186 -6.84 23.36 7.47
N GLU A 187 -6.13 22.94 8.51
CA GLU A 187 -6.76 22.27 9.66
C GLU A 187 -7.87 23.18 10.20
N THR A 188 -9.12 22.78 10.03
CA THR A 188 -10.24 23.40 10.73
C THR A 188 -10.03 23.14 12.22
N GLN A 189 -9.59 24.17 12.94
CA GLN A 189 -9.56 24.14 14.39
C GLN A 189 -10.99 23.84 14.86
N GLU A 190 -11.22 22.63 15.34
CA GLU A 190 -12.45 22.33 16.09
C GLU A 190 -12.51 23.31 17.25
N SER A 191 -13.45 24.26 17.17
CA SER A 191 -13.74 25.16 18.27
C SER A 191 -14.16 24.29 19.47
N PRO A 192 -13.62 24.54 20.67
CA PRO A 192 -14.08 23.82 21.86
C PRO A 192 -15.59 23.99 21.96
N GLN A 193 -16.32 22.89 21.99
CA GLN A 193 -17.73 22.91 22.33
C GLN A 193 -17.84 23.26 23.83
N ASP A 194 -18.37 24.45 24.11
CA ASP A 194 -18.75 24.91 25.44
C ASP A 194 -19.88 24.05 26.04
#